data_791c5d59d5813feb5c48e1b8fd1fb76d
#
_entry.id   791c5d59d5813feb5c48e1b8fd1fb76d
#
_cell.length_a   1.000
_cell.length_b   1.000
_cell.length_c   1.000
_cell.angle_alpha   90.00
_cell.angle_beta   90.00
_cell.angle_gamma   90.00
#
_symmetry.space_group_name_H-M   'P 1'
#
loop_
_entity.id
_entity.type
_entity.pdbx_description
1 polymer ?
#
loop_
_entity_poly.entity_id
_entity_poly.type
_entity_poly.pdbx_seq_one_letter_code
_entity_poly.pdbx_strand_id
1 'polypeptide(L)'
;MAKSKKTKIHKKIDGQLLQLNKKFSDLKMKQKDKITGWVYEEYRKYVTEYDKVPDLLADEQIVEVVIDKINEAQIWIPEGEIYDYYRRKKPQLQRRLDNEKVIKFKSYVSFYKSIVDQDRASVVICNLKHEIIYMNPADVTSCAKRGGDKLIGRSLLDCHNPESRDKIQRVVDWFAADKSHNFVYTFHNEKLNKDVYMVALRDEGKLIVYYEKHEYRNVETMKQYDLW
;
A
#
# COMPACT_ATOMS: atom_id res chain seq x y z
N MET A 1 -46.14 16.45 -6.11
CA MET A 1 -46.48 15.72 -4.89
C MET A 1 -45.87 16.43 -3.68
N ALA A 2 -46.69 17.02 -2.80
CA ALA A 2 -46.20 17.70 -1.62
C ALA A 2 -45.67 16.68 -0.60
N LYS A 3 -44.38 16.82 -0.19
CA LYS A 3 -43.81 16.01 0.89
C LYS A 3 -44.58 16.31 2.19
N SER A 4 -45.33 15.34 2.69
CA SER A 4 -45.96 15.41 4.00
C SER A 4 -44.88 15.74 5.06
N LYS A 5 -45.03 16.89 5.75
CA LYS A 5 -44.18 17.24 6.89
C LYS A 5 -44.53 16.27 8.03
N LYS A 6 -43.64 15.33 8.34
CA LYS A 6 -43.78 14.44 9.50
C LYS A 6 -43.85 15.30 10.77
N THR A 7 -44.88 15.13 11.57
CA THR A 7 -45.05 15.81 12.85
C THR A 7 -43.90 15.47 13.80
N LYS A 8 -43.27 16.47 14.41
CA LYS A 8 -42.22 16.29 15.40
C LYS A 8 -42.81 15.81 16.72
N ILE A 9 -42.31 14.69 17.22
CA ILE A 9 -42.73 14.09 18.49
C ILE A 9 -41.70 14.46 19.55
N HIS A 10 -42.16 15.17 20.62
CA HIS A 10 -41.30 15.60 21.71
C HIS A 10 -41.70 14.93 23.02
N LYS A 11 -40.69 14.59 23.84
CA LYS A 11 -40.87 14.09 25.21
C LYS A 11 -39.86 14.78 26.13
N LYS A 12 -40.25 15.08 27.34
CA LYS A 12 -39.38 15.62 28.37
C LYS A 12 -38.68 14.44 29.06
N ILE A 13 -37.33 14.37 28.95
CA ILE A 13 -36.46 13.34 29.56
C ILE A 13 -35.39 14.11 30.31
N ASP A 14 -35.20 13.84 31.59
CA ASP A 14 -34.22 14.47 32.47
C ASP A 14 -34.20 16.02 32.40
N GLY A 15 -35.40 16.58 32.35
CA GLY A 15 -35.59 18.05 32.31
C GLY A 15 -35.44 18.67 30.91
N GLN A 16 -34.99 17.96 29.93
CA GLN A 16 -34.77 18.41 28.54
C GLN A 16 -35.93 17.97 27.63
N LEU A 17 -36.34 18.85 26.72
CA LEU A 17 -37.34 18.54 25.70
C LEU A 17 -36.65 17.92 24.47
N LEU A 18 -36.78 16.62 24.32
CA LEU A 18 -36.09 15.87 23.27
C LEU A 18 -37.05 15.46 22.15
N GLN A 19 -36.62 15.61 20.88
CA GLN A 19 -37.41 15.16 19.74
C GLN A 19 -37.10 13.66 19.49
N LEU A 20 -38.08 12.79 19.80
CA LEU A 20 -37.93 11.33 19.72
C LEU A 20 -37.81 10.81 18.29
N ASN A 21 -38.39 11.47 17.31
CA ASN A 21 -38.32 11.09 15.90
C ASN A 21 -37.35 11.95 15.08
N LYS A 22 -36.28 12.48 15.74
CA LYS A 22 -35.26 13.26 15.09
C LYS A 22 -34.47 12.37 14.15
N LYS A 23 -34.23 12.82 12.92
CA LYS A 23 -33.49 12.13 11.91
C LYS A 23 -32.04 12.63 11.83
N PHE A 24 -31.14 11.81 11.32
CA PHE A 24 -29.75 12.23 11.06
C PHE A 24 -29.71 13.48 10.15
N SER A 25 -30.67 13.59 9.20
CA SER A 25 -30.79 14.76 8.33
C SER A 25 -31.14 16.06 9.09
N ASP A 26 -31.73 15.98 10.26
CA ASP A 26 -32.15 17.13 11.07
C ASP A 26 -31.02 17.72 11.93
N LEU A 27 -29.88 17.05 12.01
CA LEU A 27 -28.69 17.53 12.70
C LEU A 27 -28.07 18.74 12.00
N LYS A 28 -27.43 19.63 12.79
CA LYS A 28 -26.61 20.72 12.25
C LYS A 28 -25.41 20.14 11.48
N MET A 29 -24.89 20.83 10.45
CA MET A 29 -23.80 20.37 9.65
C MET A 29 -22.59 19.93 10.49
N LYS A 30 -22.15 20.78 11.43
CA LYS A 30 -21.03 20.45 12.34
C LYS A 30 -21.24 19.16 13.16
N GLN A 31 -22.49 18.84 13.52
CA GLN A 31 -22.81 17.59 14.23
C GLN A 31 -22.75 16.39 13.29
N LYS A 32 -23.26 16.55 12.05
CA LYS A 32 -23.15 15.52 11.01
C LYS A 32 -21.71 15.19 10.70
N ASP A 33 -20.86 16.21 10.55
CA ASP A 33 -19.44 16.05 10.23
C ASP A 33 -18.72 15.30 11.34
N LYS A 34 -18.98 15.66 12.62
CA LYS A 34 -18.41 14.94 13.76
C LYS A 34 -18.82 13.47 13.77
N ILE A 35 -20.12 13.18 13.69
CA ILE A 35 -20.62 11.80 13.73
C ILE A 35 -20.08 10.98 12.53
N THR A 36 -20.06 11.59 11.34
CA THR A 36 -19.49 10.94 10.14
C THR A 36 -18.00 10.62 10.33
N GLY A 37 -17.25 11.53 10.95
CA GLY A 37 -15.85 11.33 11.30
C GLY A 37 -15.67 10.16 12.25
N TRP A 38 -16.39 10.15 13.38
CA TRP A 38 -16.31 9.07 14.38
C TRP A 38 -16.69 7.70 13.80
N VAL A 39 -17.77 7.64 13.01
CA VAL A 39 -18.17 6.41 12.31
C VAL A 39 -17.06 5.88 11.42
N TYR A 40 -16.38 6.77 10.66
CA TYR A 40 -15.29 6.35 9.81
C TYR A 40 -14.06 5.92 10.60
N GLU A 41 -13.70 6.64 11.66
CA GLU A 41 -12.56 6.33 12.52
C GLU A 41 -12.70 4.95 13.17
N GLU A 42 -13.86 4.65 13.77
CA GLU A 42 -14.08 3.35 14.42
C GLU A 42 -14.17 2.21 13.41
N TYR A 43 -14.80 2.42 12.26
CA TYR A 43 -14.81 1.46 11.16
C TYR A 43 -13.38 1.14 10.68
N ARG A 44 -12.59 2.18 10.43
CA ARG A 44 -11.20 2.07 9.99
C ARG A 44 -10.33 1.35 11.03
N LYS A 45 -10.49 1.70 12.31
CA LYS A 45 -9.77 1.06 13.42
C LYS A 45 -10.02 -0.44 13.42
N TYR A 46 -11.27 -0.87 13.37
CA TYR A 46 -11.64 -2.27 13.33
C TYR A 46 -11.02 -3.01 12.13
N VAL A 47 -11.19 -2.47 10.92
CA VAL A 47 -10.65 -3.11 9.70
C VAL A 47 -9.11 -3.15 9.72
N THR A 48 -8.45 -2.16 10.33
CA THR A 48 -6.99 -2.14 10.44
C THR A 48 -6.49 -3.17 11.46
N GLU A 49 -7.21 -3.36 12.56
CA GLU A 49 -6.84 -4.28 13.63
C GLU A 49 -7.08 -5.75 13.25
N TYR A 50 -8.22 -6.03 12.63
CA TYR A 50 -8.66 -7.42 12.35
C TYR A 50 -8.49 -7.85 10.89
N ASP A 51 -8.07 -6.96 9.99
CA ASP A 51 -7.94 -7.17 8.53
C ASP A 51 -9.17 -7.83 7.88
N LYS A 52 -10.36 -7.53 8.39
CA LYS A 52 -11.65 -8.03 7.88
C LYS A 52 -12.74 -6.97 7.93
N VAL A 53 -13.73 -7.12 7.05
CA VAL A 53 -14.96 -6.31 7.10
C VAL A 53 -15.76 -6.68 8.35
N PRO A 54 -16.26 -5.70 9.15
CA PRO A 54 -17.05 -5.98 10.32
C PRO A 54 -18.28 -6.86 10.00
N ASP A 55 -18.52 -7.88 10.81
CA ASP A 55 -19.76 -8.65 10.83
C ASP A 55 -20.85 -7.92 11.67
N LEU A 56 -22.01 -8.53 11.87
CA LEU A 56 -23.11 -7.92 12.60
C LEU A 56 -22.76 -7.54 14.04
N LEU A 57 -22.03 -8.42 14.74
CA LEU A 57 -21.64 -8.18 16.12
C LEU A 57 -20.63 -7.03 16.22
N ALA A 58 -19.65 -7.03 15.33
CA ALA A 58 -18.68 -5.95 15.25
C ALA A 58 -19.31 -4.60 14.82
N ASP A 59 -20.31 -4.64 13.94
CA ASP A 59 -21.09 -3.45 13.56
C ASP A 59 -21.77 -2.83 14.78
N GLU A 60 -22.36 -3.66 15.66
CA GLU A 60 -22.99 -3.21 16.91
C GLU A 60 -21.97 -2.55 17.84
N GLN A 61 -20.82 -3.20 18.06
CA GLN A 61 -19.75 -2.66 18.89
C GLN A 61 -19.22 -1.31 18.35
N ILE A 62 -19.01 -1.19 17.04
CA ILE A 62 -18.58 0.06 16.41
C ILE A 62 -19.62 1.16 16.65
N VAL A 63 -20.89 0.85 16.47
CA VAL A 63 -21.96 1.85 16.64
C VAL A 63 -22.13 2.25 18.10
N GLU A 64 -22.00 1.34 19.05
CA GLU A 64 -22.03 1.63 20.50
C GLU A 64 -20.93 2.65 20.87
N VAL A 65 -19.70 2.42 20.45
CA VAL A 65 -18.59 3.38 20.69
C VAL A 65 -18.90 4.77 20.09
N VAL A 66 -19.54 4.80 18.92
CA VAL A 66 -19.96 6.07 18.30
C VAL A 66 -21.08 6.75 19.09
N ILE A 67 -22.04 5.98 19.62
CA ILE A 67 -23.12 6.50 20.47
C ILE A 67 -22.56 7.12 21.75
N ASP A 68 -21.59 6.49 22.38
CA ASP A 68 -20.90 7.04 23.56
C ASP A 68 -20.26 8.40 23.24
N LYS A 69 -19.54 8.52 22.14
CA LYS A 69 -18.96 9.80 21.69
C LYS A 69 -20.03 10.87 21.39
N ILE A 70 -21.18 10.46 20.87
CA ILE A 70 -22.32 11.34 20.61
C ILE A 70 -22.89 11.87 21.92
N ASN A 71 -23.04 11.00 22.93
CA ASN A 71 -23.53 11.33 24.26
C ASN A 71 -22.55 12.27 25.01
N GLU A 72 -21.28 11.98 24.99
CA GLU A 72 -20.22 12.84 25.53
C GLU A 72 -20.24 14.24 24.90
N ALA A 73 -20.47 14.31 23.60
CA ALA A 73 -20.59 15.58 22.87
C ALA A 73 -21.95 16.29 23.06
N GLN A 74 -22.82 15.72 23.89
CA GLN A 74 -24.20 16.25 24.17
C GLN A 74 -25.03 16.47 22.88
N ILE A 75 -24.87 15.58 21.91
CA ILE A 75 -25.65 15.60 20.66
C ILE A 75 -26.84 14.66 20.81
N TRP A 76 -28.05 15.22 20.86
CA TRP A 76 -29.25 14.40 20.89
C TRP A 76 -29.63 13.88 19.50
N ILE A 77 -29.72 12.56 19.37
CA ILE A 77 -30.26 11.81 18.25
C ILE A 77 -30.69 10.42 18.75
N PRO A 78 -31.82 9.84 18.28
CA PRO A 78 -32.18 8.46 18.61
C PRO A 78 -31.11 7.47 18.13
N GLU A 79 -30.73 6.52 18.98
CA GLU A 79 -29.67 5.52 18.67
C GLU A 79 -29.99 4.75 17.39
N GLY A 80 -31.24 4.33 17.16
CA GLY A 80 -31.64 3.64 15.94
C GLY A 80 -31.33 4.42 14.65
N GLU A 81 -31.30 5.76 14.69
CA GLU A 81 -30.87 6.57 13.54
C GLU A 81 -29.41 6.46 13.25
N ILE A 82 -28.59 6.20 14.28
CA ILE A 82 -27.12 5.98 14.10
C ILE A 82 -26.86 4.61 13.51
N TYR A 83 -27.58 3.56 13.99
CA TYR A 83 -27.54 2.24 13.38
C TYR A 83 -27.96 2.28 11.91
N ASP A 84 -29.06 2.93 11.58
CA ASP A 84 -29.56 3.09 10.22
C ASP A 84 -28.57 3.90 9.34
N TYR A 85 -27.98 4.94 9.90
CA TYR A 85 -26.95 5.73 9.22
C TYR A 85 -25.73 4.88 8.91
N TYR A 86 -25.18 4.17 9.89
CA TYR A 86 -24.01 3.30 9.75
C TYR A 86 -24.25 2.23 8.66
N ARG A 87 -25.36 1.47 8.75
CA ARG A 87 -25.69 0.42 7.78
C ARG A 87 -25.73 0.95 6.34
N ARG A 88 -26.36 2.10 6.14
CA ARG A 88 -26.41 2.74 4.81
C ARG A 88 -25.04 3.23 4.32
N LYS A 89 -24.16 3.62 5.24
CA LYS A 89 -22.84 4.16 4.91
C LYS A 89 -21.74 3.11 4.82
N LYS A 90 -21.90 1.96 5.43
CA LYS A 90 -20.91 0.88 5.48
C LYS A 90 -20.26 0.56 4.11
N PRO A 91 -20.98 0.40 2.99
CA PRO A 91 -20.36 0.18 1.70
C PRO A 91 -19.49 1.35 1.22
N GLN A 92 -19.85 2.59 1.61
CA GLN A 92 -19.07 3.79 1.26
C GLN A 92 -17.82 3.91 2.14
N LEU A 93 -17.91 3.52 3.43
CA LEU A 93 -16.77 3.47 4.35
C LEU A 93 -15.72 2.49 3.84
N GLN A 94 -16.14 1.28 3.42
CA GLN A 94 -15.25 0.28 2.85
C GLN A 94 -14.57 0.79 1.59
N ARG A 95 -15.32 1.33 0.62
CA ARG A 95 -14.74 1.90 -0.61
C ARG A 95 -13.72 3.01 -0.33
N ARG A 96 -14.01 3.87 0.65
CA ARG A 96 -13.09 4.93 1.05
C ARG A 96 -11.79 4.34 1.58
N LEU A 97 -11.88 3.34 2.46
CA LEU A 97 -10.72 2.67 3.03
C LEU A 97 -9.91 1.93 1.96
N ASP A 98 -10.57 1.23 1.03
CA ASP A 98 -9.93 0.55 -0.09
C ASP A 98 -9.19 1.55 -0.99
N ASN A 99 -9.80 2.70 -1.28
CA ASN A 99 -9.15 3.77 -2.04
C ASN A 99 -7.95 4.35 -1.30
N GLU A 100 -8.03 4.57 0.01
CA GLU A 100 -6.90 5.03 0.82
C GLU A 100 -5.75 4.02 0.82
N LYS A 101 -6.04 2.71 0.93
CA LYS A 101 -5.05 1.62 0.82
C LYS A 101 -4.38 1.63 -0.56
N VAL A 102 -5.15 1.74 -1.64
CA VAL A 102 -4.63 1.79 -3.03
C VAL A 102 -3.78 3.03 -3.28
N ILE A 103 -4.19 4.20 -2.82
CA ILE A 103 -3.42 5.45 -2.98
C ILE A 103 -2.09 5.33 -2.21
N LYS A 104 -2.13 4.85 -0.98
CA LYS A 104 -0.92 4.64 -0.16
C LYS A 104 0.03 3.65 -0.83
N PHE A 105 -0.48 2.51 -1.32
CA PHE A 105 0.33 1.52 -2.04
C PHE A 105 0.95 2.10 -3.31
N LYS A 106 0.18 2.77 -4.16
CA LYS A 106 0.71 3.43 -5.37
C LYS A 106 1.79 4.47 -5.05
N SER A 107 1.61 5.25 -3.99
CA SER A 107 2.60 6.24 -3.53
C SER A 107 3.91 5.59 -3.14
N TYR A 108 3.90 4.51 -2.35
CA TYR A 108 5.11 3.79 -1.97
C TYR A 108 5.80 3.12 -3.15
N VAL A 109 5.06 2.45 -4.03
CA VAL A 109 5.62 1.82 -5.23
C VAL A 109 6.30 2.86 -6.13
N SER A 110 5.65 4.01 -6.37
CA SER A 110 6.23 5.09 -7.16
C SER A 110 7.49 5.67 -6.51
N PHE A 111 7.49 5.81 -5.19
CA PHE A 111 8.63 6.28 -4.43
C PHE A 111 9.83 5.32 -4.53
N TYR A 112 9.62 4.03 -4.23
CA TYR A 112 10.70 3.05 -4.32
C TYR A 112 11.19 2.86 -5.75
N LYS A 113 10.27 2.87 -6.73
CA LYS A 113 10.65 2.85 -8.15
C LYS A 113 11.54 4.04 -8.49
N SER A 114 11.20 5.24 -8.03
CA SER A 114 12.02 6.44 -8.28
C SER A 114 13.42 6.32 -7.70
N ILE A 115 13.62 5.71 -6.52
CA ILE A 115 14.94 5.45 -5.95
C ILE A 115 15.77 4.57 -6.88
N VAL A 116 15.20 3.48 -7.36
CA VAL A 116 15.89 2.52 -8.24
C VAL A 116 16.13 3.13 -9.63
N ASP A 117 15.20 3.95 -10.14
CA ASP A 117 15.35 4.64 -11.43
C ASP A 117 16.51 5.66 -11.44
N GLN A 118 16.82 6.26 -10.29
CA GLN A 118 17.93 7.20 -10.15
C GLN A 118 19.29 6.51 -9.89
N ASP A 119 19.31 5.20 -9.61
CA ASP A 119 20.57 4.49 -9.42
C ASP A 119 21.35 4.45 -10.74
N ARG A 120 22.62 4.87 -10.69
CA ARG A 120 23.53 4.85 -11.85
C ARG A 120 24.01 3.44 -12.20
N ALA A 121 23.91 2.52 -11.25
CA ALA A 121 24.18 1.10 -11.49
C ALA A 121 23.02 0.48 -12.28
N SER A 122 23.33 -0.42 -13.22
CA SER A 122 22.31 -1.20 -13.91
C SER A 122 21.64 -2.15 -12.92
N VAL A 123 20.32 -2.10 -12.82
CA VAL A 123 19.50 -2.95 -11.96
C VAL A 123 18.45 -3.66 -12.80
N VAL A 124 18.45 -4.99 -12.76
CA VAL A 124 17.42 -5.84 -13.37
C VAL A 124 16.79 -6.74 -12.31
N ILE A 125 15.48 -6.70 -12.19
CA ILE A 125 14.72 -7.50 -11.22
C ILE A 125 14.04 -8.66 -11.95
N CYS A 126 14.17 -9.86 -11.39
CA CYS A 126 13.60 -11.09 -11.96
C CYS A 126 12.72 -11.83 -10.95
N ASN A 127 11.66 -12.46 -11.42
CA ASN A 127 10.92 -13.41 -10.62
C ASN A 127 11.72 -14.74 -10.44
N LEU A 128 11.20 -15.67 -9.64
CA LEU A 128 11.86 -16.94 -9.37
C LEU A 128 11.87 -17.93 -10.57
N LYS A 129 11.22 -17.56 -11.69
CA LYS A 129 11.31 -18.26 -12.98
C LYS A 129 12.33 -17.61 -13.90
N HIS A 130 13.13 -16.68 -13.38
CA HIS A 130 14.12 -15.88 -14.11
C HIS A 130 13.53 -14.97 -15.21
N GLU A 131 12.22 -14.66 -15.16
CA GLU A 131 11.60 -13.68 -16.05
C GLU A 131 11.92 -12.27 -15.56
N ILE A 132 12.39 -11.41 -16.43
CA ILE A 132 12.69 -9.99 -16.15
C ILE A 132 11.36 -9.27 -15.92
N ILE A 133 11.14 -8.76 -14.72
CA ILE A 133 9.92 -8.01 -14.36
C ILE A 133 10.16 -6.50 -14.32
N TYR A 134 11.41 -6.07 -14.21
CA TYR A 134 11.77 -4.66 -14.20
C TYR A 134 13.26 -4.46 -14.58
N MET A 135 13.53 -3.35 -15.27
CA MET A 135 14.87 -2.84 -15.56
C MET A 135 14.88 -1.34 -15.27
N ASN A 136 15.89 -0.85 -14.57
CA ASN A 136 16.03 0.60 -14.38
C ASN A 136 16.56 1.27 -15.67
N PRO A 137 16.48 2.61 -15.81
CA PRO A 137 16.95 3.31 -17.02
C PRO A 137 18.41 3.03 -17.36
N ALA A 138 19.28 2.85 -16.35
CA ALA A 138 20.67 2.50 -16.57
C ALA A 138 20.84 1.12 -17.21
N ASP A 139 20.05 0.13 -16.78
CA ASP A 139 20.09 -1.22 -17.36
C ASP A 139 19.47 -1.26 -18.76
N VAL A 140 18.36 -0.58 -18.98
CA VAL A 140 17.75 -0.42 -20.32
C VAL A 140 18.79 0.13 -21.31
N THR A 141 19.53 1.16 -20.91
CA THR A 141 20.62 1.77 -21.73
C THR A 141 21.77 0.79 -21.95
N SER A 142 22.22 0.10 -20.90
CA SER A 142 23.30 -0.91 -20.97
C SER A 142 22.93 -2.05 -21.92
N CYS A 143 21.67 -2.42 -21.96
CA CYS A 143 21.13 -3.51 -22.79
C CYS A 143 20.56 -3.06 -24.13
N ALA A 144 20.69 -1.80 -24.53
CA ALA A 144 20.05 -1.24 -25.73
C ALA A 144 20.35 -2.07 -27.00
N LYS A 145 21.59 -2.55 -27.20
CA LYS A 145 21.98 -3.39 -28.33
C LYS A 145 21.30 -4.77 -28.35
N ARG A 146 20.76 -5.22 -27.20
CA ARG A 146 20.08 -6.52 -27.04
C ARG A 146 18.56 -6.39 -27.02
N GLY A 147 18.05 -5.17 -27.11
CA GLY A 147 16.62 -4.88 -27.15
C GLY A 147 16.13 -3.91 -26.06
N GLY A 148 16.98 -3.57 -25.08
CA GLY A 148 16.63 -2.61 -24.04
C GLY A 148 15.39 -3.05 -23.24
N ASP A 149 14.39 -2.19 -23.12
CA ASP A 149 13.13 -2.42 -22.40
C ASP A 149 12.28 -3.58 -22.94
N LYS A 150 12.48 -3.99 -24.22
CA LYS A 150 11.82 -5.17 -24.81
C LYS A 150 12.28 -6.50 -24.20
N LEU A 151 13.29 -6.48 -23.36
CA LEU A 151 13.72 -7.64 -22.59
C LEU A 151 12.79 -7.92 -21.40
N ILE A 152 11.99 -6.96 -20.95
CA ILE A 152 11.01 -7.15 -19.88
C ILE A 152 9.97 -8.20 -20.35
N GLY A 153 9.72 -9.19 -19.50
CA GLY A 153 8.90 -10.37 -19.78
C GLY A 153 9.64 -11.53 -20.41
N ARG A 154 10.93 -11.38 -20.79
CA ARG A 154 11.78 -12.47 -21.28
C ARG A 154 12.59 -13.09 -20.15
N SER A 155 13.14 -14.28 -20.40
CA SER A 155 14.05 -14.90 -19.45
C SER A 155 15.40 -14.21 -19.43
N LEU A 156 15.86 -13.85 -18.21
CA LEU A 156 17.23 -13.36 -17.98
C LEU A 156 18.27 -14.36 -18.52
N LEU A 157 17.98 -15.65 -18.41
CA LEU A 157 18.86 -16.72 -18.83
C LEU A 157 19.12 -16.73 -20.35
N ASP A 158 18.21 -16.18 -21.17
CA ASP A 158 18.41 -16.12 -22.63
C ASP A 158 19.60 -15.23 -23.02
N CYS A 159 19.98 -14.31 -22.18
CA CYS A 159 21.11 -13.40 -22.38
C CYS A 159 22.45 -13.96 -21.86
N HIS A 160 22.45 -15.17 -21.30
CA HIS A 160 23.62 -15.75 -20.61
C HIS A 160 24.09 -17.06 -21.26
N ASN A 161 25.39 -17.30 -21.20
CA ASN A 161 25.94 -18.58 -21.57
C ASN A 161 25.60 -19.71 -20.56
N PRO A 162 25.76 -20.99 -20.88
CA PRO A 162 25.40 -22.09 -19.97
C PRO A 162 26.00 -22.00 -18.57
N GLU A 163 27.29 -21.65 -18.47
CA GLU A 163 27.99 -21.51 -17.17
C GLU A 163 27.36 -20.41 -16.30
N SER A 164 27.05 -19.25 -16.91
CA SER A 164 26.39 -18.14 -16.20
C SER A 164 24.99 -18.50 -15.78
N ARG A 165 24.23 -19.21 -16.62
CA ARG A 165 22.87 -19.71 -16.28
C ARG A 165 22.91 -20.60 -15.04
N ASP A 166 23.83 -21.53 -15.01
CA ASP A 166 24.04 -22.46 -13.90
C ASP A 166 24.41 -21.72 -12.60
N LYS A 167 25.25 -20.70 -12.72
CA LYS A 167 25.65 -19.87 -11.60
C LYS A 167 24.44 -19.06 -11.03
N ILE A 168 23.65 -18.45 -11.91
CA ILE A 168 22.42 -17.71 -11.52
C ILE A 168 21.47 -18.65 -10.79
N GLN A 169 21.20 -19.84 -11.34
CA GLN A 169 20.33 -20.82 -10.70
C GLN A 169 20.83 -21.21 -9.30
N ARG A 170 22.11 -21.55 -9.18
CA ARG A 170 22.72 -21.90 -7.88
C ARG A 170 22.63 -20.78 -6.86
N VAL A 171 22.76 -19.53 -7.28
CA VAL A 171 22.60 -18.37 -6.37
C VAL A 171 21.15 -18.24 -5.91
N VAL A 172 20.18 -18.41 -6.80
CA VAL A 172 18.75 -18.36 -6.43
C VAL A 172 18.38 -19.52 -5.50
N ASP A 173 18.89 -20.72 -5.74
CA ASP A 173 18.71 -21.88 -4.85
C ASP A 173 19.36 -21.62 -3.48
N TRP A 174 20.51 -20.99 -3.44
CA TRP A 174 21.18 -20.59 -2.19
C TRP A 174 20.37 -19.54 -1.43
N PHE A 175 19.75 -18.56 -2.11
CA PHE A 175 18.82 -17.63 -1.50
C PHE A 175 17.58 -18.34 -0.92
N ALA A 176 17.07 -19.36 -1.61
CA ALA A 176 15.92 -20.12 -1.16
C ALA A 176 16.20 -21.00 0.06
N ALA A 177 17.45 -21.45 0.21
CA ALA A 177 17.86 -22.39 1.25
C ALA A 177 17.89 -21.78 2.66
N ASP A 178 18.20 -20.47 2.81
CA ASP A 178 18.27 -19.81 4.11
C ASP A 178 17.84 -18.33 4.01
N LYS A 179 17.11 -17.86 5.03
CA LYS A 179 16.63 -16.47 5.13
C LYS A 179 17.77 -15.45 5.31
N SER A 180 18.93 -15.86 5.81
CA SER A 180 20.11 -15.01 5.96
C SER A 180 20.86 -14.80 4.66
N HIS A 181 20.60 -15.63 3.64
CA HIS A 181 21.23 -15.55 2.32
C HIS A 181 20.57 -14.45 1.48
N ASN A 182 21.06 -13.22 1.56
CA ASN A 182 20.38 -12.09 0.92
C ASN A 182 21.23 -11.32 -0.09
N PHE A 183 22.55 -11.48 -0.06
CA PHE A 183 23.46 -10.70 -0.90
C PHE A 183 24.68 -11.51 -1.27
N VAL A 184 25.08 -11.51 -2.54
CA VAL A 184 26.26 -12.21 -3.01
C VAL A 184 26.96 -11.44 -4.14
N TYR A 185 28.28 -11.34 -4.04
CA TYR A 185 29.14 -10.91 -5.12
C TYR A 185 29.38 -12.08 -6.07
N THR A 186 28.98 -11.93 -7.34
CA THR A 186 28.98 -13.05 -8.28
C THR A 186 30.18 -13.03 -9.25
N PHE A 187 30.59 -11.82 -9.69
CA PHE A 187 31.54 -11.76 -10.80
C PHE A 187 32.09 -10.34 -11.00
N HIS A 188 33.36 -10.25 -11.42
CA HIS A 188 33.97 -9.03 -11.93
C HIS A 188 34.16 -9.11 -13.43
N ASN A 189 33.65 -8.15 -14.17
CA ASN A 189 33.89 -8.01 -15.60
C ASN A 189 35.08 -7.06 -15.82
N GLU A 190 36.25 -7.62 -16.07
CA GLU A 190 37.51 -6.86 -16.28
C GLU A 190 37.40 -5.89 -17.46
N LYS A 191 36.76 -6.31 -18.58
CA LYS A 191 36.65 -5.49 -19.79
C LYS A 191 35.84 -4.22 -19.57
N LEU A 192 34.83 -4.29 -18.75
CA LEU A 192 33.93 -3.16 -18.42
C LEU A 192 34.24 -2.54 -17.06
N ASN A 193 35.21 -3.09 -16.33
CA ASN A 193 35.57 -2.71 -14.97
C ASN A 193 34.33 -2.59 -14.08
N LYS A 194 33.50 -3.62 -14.07
CA LYS A 194 32.25 -3.63 -13.28
C LYS A 194 32.08 -4.91 -12.47
N ASP A 195 31.54 -4.73 -11.28
CA ASP A 195 31.15 -5.81 -10.39
C ASP A 195 29.68 -6.15 -10.59
N VAL A 196 29.35 -7.42 -10.41
CA VAL A 196 28.00 -7.94 -10.48
C VAL A 196 27.64 -8.56 -9.15
N TYR A 197 26.51 -8.13 -8.62
CA TYR A 197 25.92 -8.62 -7.38
C TYR A 197 24.55 -9.20 -7.66
N MET A 198 24.17 -10.23 -6.89
CA MET A 198 22.79 -10.69 -6.84
C MET A 198 22.25 -10.49 -5.42
N VAL A 199 20.99 -10.08 -5.36
CA VAL A 199 20.32 -9.71 -4.09
C VAL A 199 18.94 -10.33 -4.04
N ALA A 200 18.64 -11.01 -2.93
CA ALA A 200 17.33 -11.56 -2.66
C ALA A 200 16.38 -10.47 -2.16
N LEU A 201 15.16 -10.44 -2.66
CA LEU A 201 14.08 -9.65 -2.09
C LEU A 201 13.04 -10.57 -1.44
N ARG A 202 12.65 -10.22 -0.21
CA ARG A 202 11.77 -11.04 0.61
C ARG A 202 10.57 -10.25 1.09
N ASP A 203 9.46 -10.98 1.25
CA ASP A 203 8.27 -10.52 1.94
C ASP A 203 8.02 -11.46 3.12
N GLU A 204 7.92 -10.92 4.35
CA GLU A 204 7.79 -11.68 5.59
C GLU A 204 8.81 -12.84 5.71
N GLY A 205 10.02 -12.64 5.19
CA GLY A 205 11.10 -13.64 5.17
C GLY A 205 11.02 -14.68 4.05
N LYS A 206 9.97 -14.68 3.24
CA LYS A 206 9.84 -15.54 2.05
C LYS A 206 10.51 -14.88 0.85
N LEU A 207 11.37 -15.62 0.14
CA LEU A 207 11.94 -15.16 -1.13
C LEU A 207 10.83 -14.94 -2.17
N ILE A 208 10.72 -13.74 -2.71
CA ILE A 208 9.69 -13.39 -3.71
C ILE A 208 10.27 -13.12 -5.08
N VAL A 209 11.40 -12.41 -5.14
CA VAL A 209 12.13 -12.08 -6.37
C VAL A 209 13.60 -11.89 -6.02
N TYR A 210 14.45 -11.75 -7.03
CA TYR A 210 15.83 -11.33 -6.87
C TYR A 210 16.18 -10.25 -7.90
N TYR A 211 17.27 -9.53 -7.67
CA TYR A 211 17.80 -8.62 -8.69
C TYR A 211 19.30 -8.77 -8.87
N GLU A 212 19.76 -8.44 -10.06
CA GLU A 212 21.18 -8.21 -10.34
C GLU A 212 21.47 -6.72 -10.34
N LYS A 213 22.59 -6.34 -9.72
CA LYS A 213 23.14 -4.99 -9.72
C LYS A 213 24.53 -5.00 -10.32
N HIS A 214 24.78 -4.11 -11.27
CA HIS A 214 26.04 -3.98 -11.96
C HIS A 214 26.69 -2.64 -11.62
N GLU A 215 27.70 -2.63 -10.80
CA GLU A 215 28.42 -1.44 -10.34
C GLU A 215 29.74 -1.24 -11.08
N TYR A 216 29.95 -0.07 -11.66
CA TYR A 216 31.23 0.28 -12.29
C TYR A 216 32.22 0.74 -11.22
N ARG A 217 33.48 0.22 -11.29
CA ARG A 217 34.58 0.65 -10.42
C ARG A 217 35.32 1.88 -10.96
N ASN A 218 34.73 2.64 -11.84
CA ASN A 218 35.31 3.85 -12.38
C ASN A 218 35.45 4.93 -11.31
N VAL A 219 36.51 5.71 -11.40
CA VAL A 219 36.68 6.90 -10.56
C VAL A 219 35.51 7.85 -10.82
N GLU A 220 34.98 8.45 -9.77
CA GLU A 220 33.94 9.44 -9.89
C GLU A 220 34.42 10.64 -10.73
N THR A 221 33.71 10.94 -11.80
CA THR A 221 34.02 12.05 -12.73
C THR A 221 33.06 13.22 -12.59
N MET A 222 31.99 13.03 -11.82
CA MET A 222 31.04 14.12 -11.55
C MET A 222 31.72 15.18 -10.68
N LYS A 223 31.62 16.42 -11.12
CA LYS A 223 32.11 17.56 -10.32
C LYS A 223 31.33 17.60 -9.00
N GLN A 224 32.04 17.70 -7.91
CA GLN A 224 31.42 17.92 -6.60
C GLN A 224 30.55 19.18 -6.67
N TYR A 225 29.30 19.04 -6.23
CA TYR A 225 28.40 20.18 -6.16
C TYR A 225 28.79 21.07 -4.98
N ASP A 226 29.15 22.32 -5.30
CA ASP A 226 29.51 23.32 -4.32
C ASP A 226 28.29 24.22 -4.06
N LEU A 227 27.76 24.17 -2.86
CA LEU A 227 26.58 24.91 -2.44
C LEU A 227 26.91 26.28 -1.84
N TRP A 228 28.22 26.61 -1.66
CA TRP A 228 28.69 27.81 -0.92
C TRP A 228 29.63 28.66 -1.75
#